data_aa086a3699e11e34803d3d590dc91117
#
_entry.id   aa086a3699e11e34803d3d590dc91117
#
_cell.length_a   1.000
_cell.length_b   1.000
_cell.length_c   1.000
_cell.angle_alpha   90.00
_cell.angle_beta   90.00
_cell.angle_gamma   90.00
#
_symmetry.space_group_name_H-M   'P 1'
#
loop_
_entity.id
_entity.type
_entity.pdbx_description
1 polymer ?
#
loop_
_entity_poly.entity_id
_entity_poly.type
_entity_poly.pdbx_seq_one_letter_code
_entity_poly.pdbx_strand_id
1 'polypeptide(L)'
;RRQRQMCIRDRYVYYSLSETKLLELTAQHGSMDEVIAGLPEVSLILADGSTYPQTGKIESISGVIDPNTASVSVRAVFPNKGGILHSGASGRVVLETALKGAVVIPCSVTFEIQDLVCAWKVVDGKAVMAKLSVKLSDDGKSYVVKSGLREGDTIVSEGVGLIHDGEII
;
A
#
# COMPACT_ATOMS: atom_id res chain seq x y z
N ARG A 1 -1.43 12.81 37.03
CA ARG A 1 -2.27 11.67 36.57
C ARG A 1 -3.31 12.23 35.60
N ARG A 2 -3.07 12.13 34.29
CA ARG A 2 -4.11 12.41 33.28
C ARG A 2 -5.03 11.19 33.24
N GLN A 3 -6.25 11.33 33.76
CA GLN A 3 -7.34 10.41 33.51
C GLN A 3 -7.67 10.46 32.02
N ARG A 4 -7.37 9.37 31.28
CA ARG A 4 -7.92 9.17 29.93
C ARG A 4 -9.40 8.91 30.10
N GLN A 5 -10.23 9.88 29.80
CA GLN A 5 -11.66 9.68 29.61
C GLN A 5 -11.83 8.77 28.39
N MET A 6 -12.15 7.51 28.65
CA MET A 6 -12.52 6.55 27.64
C MET A 6 -13.95 6.91 27.19
N CYS A 7 -14.07 7.44 25.96
CA CYS A 7 -15.38 7.65 25.36
C CYS A 7 -16.05 6.27 25.16
N ILE A 8 -17.16 6.03 25.88
CA ILE A 8 -17.98 4.79 25.79
C ILE A 8 -18.52 4.54 24.36
N ARG A 9 -18.28 5.46 23.43
CA ARG A 9 -18.73 5.45 22.03
C ARG A 9 -17.72 4.95 21.02
N ASP A 10 -16.47 4.70 21.42
CA ASP A 10 -15.44 4.22 20.50
C ASP A 10 -15.59 2.71 20.32
N ARG A 11 -15.26 2.22 19.12
CA ARG A 11 -15.28 0.79 18.79
C ARG A 11 -13.91 0.31 18.40
N TYR A 12 -13.57 -0.87 18.88
CA TYR A 12 -12.37 -1.59 18.48
C TYR A 12 -12.67 -2.41 17.23
N VAL A 13 -11.80 -2.27 16.24
CA VAL A 13 -11.81 -3.09 15.04
C VAL A 13 -10.55 -3.93 15.06
N TYR A 14 -10.71 -5.23 14.93
CA TYR A 14 -9.60 -6.19 14.86
C TYR A 14 -9.45 -6.66 13.43
N TYR A 15 -8.23 -6.66 12.92
CA TYR A 15 -7.93 -7.18 11.60
C TYR A 15 -6.57 -7.87 11.60
N SER A 16 -6.35 -8.74 10.62
CA SER A 16 -5.10 -9.49 10.48
C SER A 16 -4.16 -8.76 9.52
N LEU A 17 -2.91 -8.64 9.92
CA LEU A 17 -1.81 -8.14 9.12
C LEU A 17 -0.83 -9.28 8.87
N SER A 18 -0.42 -9.51 7.61
CA SER A 18 0.56 -10.57 7.31
C SER A 18 1.92 -10.29 7.95
N GLU A 19 2.61 -11.34 8.35
CA GLU A 19 3.97 -11.25 8.91
C GLU A 19 4.92 -10.51 7.95
N THR A 20 4.85 -10.80 6.65
CA THR A 20 5.67 -10.11 5.64
C THR A 20 5.49 -8.60 5.69
N LYS A 21 4.23 -8.14 5.81
CA LYS A 21 3.93 -6.70 5.89
C LYS A 21 4.40 -6.09 7.20
N LEU A 22 4.29 -6.83 8.29
CA LEU A 22 4.81 -6.40 9.59
C LEU A 22 6.33 -6.22 9.55
N LEU A 23 7.07 -7.17 8.96
CA LEU A 23 8.51 -7.10 8.79
C LEU A 23 8.94 -5.91 7.92
N GLU A 24 8.23 -5.64 6.80
CA GLU A 24 8.46 -4.44 5.99
C GLU A 24 8.33 -3.15 6.82
N LEU A 25 7.26 -3.04 7.61
CA LEU A 25 7.00 -1.87 8.45
C LEU A 25 8.04 -1.72 9.55
N THR A 26 8.43 -2.82 10.20
CA THR A 26 9.45 -2.81 11.26
C THR A 26 10.83 -2.43 10.69
N ALA A 27 11.17 -2.92 9.50
CA ALA A 27 12.43 -2.55 8.83
C ALA A 27 12.51 -1.05 8.49
N GLN A 28 11.35 -0.40 8.26
CA GLN A 28 11.29 1.03 7.97
C GLN A 28 11.32 1.92 9.22
N HIS A 29 10.78 1.46 10.34
CA HIS A 29 10.54 2.28 11.53
C HIS A 29 11.38 1.87 12.76
N GLY A 30 11.98 0.68 12.75
CA GLY A 30 12.88 0.20 13.81
C GLY A 30 12.16 -0.54 14.92
N SER A 31 11.35 0.11 15.75
CA SER A 31 10.64 -0.52 16.86
C SER A 31 9.14 -0.62 16.62
N MET A 32 8.47 -1.53 17.33
CA MET A 32 7.02 -1.74 17.20
C MET A 32 6.22 -0.49 17.60
N ASP A 33 6.68 0.23 18.62
CA ASP A 33 6.02 1.47 19.07
C ASP A 33 6.18 2.60 18.03
N GLU A 34 7.32 2.66 17.36
CA GLU A 34 7.57 3.59 16.26
C GLU A 34 6.76 3.22 15.01
N VAL A 35 6.59 1.92 14.73
CA VAL A 35 5.68 1.45 13.68
C VAL A 35 4.26 1.94 13.96
N ILE A 36 3.72 1.73 15.16
CA ILE A 36 2.36 2.16 15.52
C ILE A 36 2.22 3.69 15.42
N ALA A 37 3.23 4.44 15.87
CA ALA A 37 3.22 5.91 15.81
C ALA A 37 3.35 6.46 14.38
N GLY A 38 4.06 5.75 13.49
CA GLY A 38 4.30 6.13 12.10
C GLY A 38 3.23 5.67 11.11
N LEU A 39 2.34 4.73 11.52
CA LEU A 39 1.26 4.27 10.65
C LEU A 39 0.20 5.37 10.47
N PRO A 40 -0.27 5.55 9.22
CA PRO A 40 -1.37 6.47 8.94
C PRO A 40 -2.67 6.01 9.60
N GLU A 41 -3.65 6.90 9.63
CA GLU A 41 -5.01 6.53 10.01
C GLU A 41 -5.58 5.53 9.01
N VAL A 42 -6.43 4.64 9.51
CA VAL A 42 -7.05 3.59 8.71
C VAL A 42 -8.50 3.94 8.38
N SER A 43 -8.92 3.62 7.16
CA SER A 43 -10.31 3.73 6.72
C SER A 43 -11.03 2.37 6.90
N LEU A 44 -12.32 2.41 7.12
CA LEU A 44 -13.16 1.21 7.27
C LEU A 44 -14.23 1.18 6.20
N ILE A 45 -14.26 0.10 5.43
CA ILE A 45 -15.34 -0.21 4.49
C ILE A 45 -16.28 -1.18 5.20
N LEU A 46 -17.56 -0.81 5.29
CA LEU A 46 -18.58 -1.61 5.92
C LEU A 46 -19.01 -2.80 5.05
N ALA A 47 -19.80 -3.70 5.61
CA ALA A 47 -20.25 -4.90 4.91
C ALA A 47 -21.11 -4.63 3.66
N ASP A 48 -21.77 -3.46 3.61
CA ASP A 48 -22.55 -2.98 2.45
C ASP A 48 -21.70 -2.32 1.36
N GLY A 49 -20.37 -2.25 1.54
CA GLY A 49 -19.44 -1.59 0.62
C GLY A 49 -19.30 -0.09 0.83
N SER A 50 -20.04 0.52 1.72
CA SER A 50 -19.91 1.95 2.03
C SER A 50 -18.67 2.22 2.89
N THR A 51 -18.05 3.38 2.66
CA THR A 51 -16.91 3.82 3.48
C THR A 51 -17.42 4.50 4.74
N TYR A 52 -16.94 4.06 5.91
CA TYR A 52 -17.25 4.70 7.17
C TYR A 52 -16.66 6.13 7.21
N PRO A 53 -17.43 7.14 7.59
CA PRO A 53 -17.05 8.55 7.42
C PRO A 53 -15.95 9.04 8.37
N GLN A 54 -15.53 8.21 9.33
CA GLN A 54 -14.46 8.55 10.26
C GLN A 54 -13.33 7.56 10.15
N THR A 55 -12.11 8.07 10.26
CA THR A 55 -10.89 7.27 10.26
C THR A 55 -10.61 6.70 11.64
N GLY A 56 -9.94 5.56 11.69
CA GLY A 56 -9.49 4.91 12.90
C GLY A 56 -7.99 5.06 13.11
N LYS A 57 -7.56 4.94 14.37
CA LYS A 57 -6.15 4.92 14.73
C LYS A 57 -5.75 3.53 15.19
N ILE A 58 -4.60 3.07 14.73
CA ILE A 58 -4.01 1.83 15.21
C ILE A 58 -3.53 2.05 16.64
N GLU A 59 -4.02 1.23 17.55
CA GLU A 59 -3.69 1.35 18.98
C GLU A 59 -2.67 0.30 19.41
N SER A 60 -2.78 -0.91 18.87
CA SER A 60 -1.85 -1.99 19.22
C SER A 60 -1.74 -3.03 18.11
N ILE A 61 -0.58 -3.65 18.04
CA ILE A 61 -0.27 -4.80 17.21
C ILE A 61 0.10 -5.94 18.16
N SER A 62 -0.47 -7.14 17.95
CA SER A 62 -0.13 -8.31 18.77
C SER A 62 1.34 -8.66 18.59
N GLY A 63 2.01 -8.99 19.70
CA GLY A 63 3.37 -9.56 19.67
C GLY A 63 3.41 -11.06 19.33
N VAL A 64 2.25 -11.68 19.06
CA VAL A 64 2.13 -13.12 18.78
C VAL A 64 1.62 -13.29 17.35
N ILE A 65 2.36 -14.06 16.55
CA ILE A 65 1.97 -14.47 15.21
C ILE A 65 1.11 -15.74 15.32
N ASP A 66 -0.03 -15.74 14.64
CA ASP A 66 -0.83 -16.97 14.48
C ASP A 66 -0.13 -17.88 13.46
N PRO A 67 0.33 -19.09 13.87
CA PRO A 67 1.07 -19.97 12.98
C PRO A 67 0.22 -20.57 11.86
N ASN A 68 -1.10 -20.58 11.99
CA ASN A 68 -2.01 -21.13 10.97
C ASN A 68 -2.23 -20.15 9.82
N THR A 69 -2.20 -18.86 10.11
CA THR A 69 -2.50 -17.79 9.14
C THR A 69 -1.27 -16.94 8.79
N ALA A 70 -0.13 -17.16 9.44
CA ALA A 70 1.07 -16.32 9.33
C ALA A 70 0.76 -14.82 9.43
N SER A 71 -0.10 -14.48 10.38
CA SER A 71 -0.57 -13.10 10.58
C SER A 71 -0.58 -12.69 12.04
N VAL A 72 -0.55 -11.38 12.26
CA VAL A 72 -0.69 -10.76 13.59
C VAL A 72 -2.01 -10.04 13.69
N SER A 73 -2.61 -10.04 14.87
CA SER A 73 -3.82 -9.28 15.14
C SER A 73 -3.48 -7.81 15.40
N VAL A 74 -4.13 -6.92 14.69
CA VAL A 74 -4.02 -5.47 14.86
C VAL A 74 -5.34 -4.93 15.39
N ARG A 75 -5.26 -4.05 16.38
CA ARG A 75 -6.39 -3.38 16.96
C ARG A 75 -6.38 -1.89 16.58
N ALA A 76 -7.43 -1.44 15.93
CA ALA A 76 -7.67 -0.04 15.63
C ALA A 76 -8.90 0.49 16.38
N VAL A 77 -8.86 1.75 16.75
CA VAL A 77 -9.96 2.44 17.44
C VAL A 77 -10.64 3.39 16.48
N PHE A 78 -11.95 3.23 16.35
CA PHE A 78 -12.80 4.11 15.53
C PHE A 78 -13.77 4.87 16.40
N PRO A 79 -13.91 6.19 16.24
CA PRO A 79 -14.97 6.97 16.87
C PRO A 79 -16.33 6.49 16.35
N ASN A 80 -17.28 6.20 17.24
CA ASN A 80 -18.63 5.70 16.86
C ASN A 80 -19.74 6.59 17.40
N LYS A 81 -19.67 7.90 17.10
CA LYS A 81 -20.64 8.89 17.58
C LYS A 81 -22.07 8.61 17.09
N GLY A 82 -22.22 8.06 15.90
CA GLY A 82 -23.49 7.73 15.27
C GLY A 82 -24.06 6.35 15.66
N GLY A 83 -23.30 5.52 16.42
CA GLY A 83 -23.75 4.17 16.79
C GLY A 83 -23.84 3.16 15.64
N ILE A 84 -23.28 3.47 14.47
CA ILE A 84 -23.37 2.64 13.26
C ILE A 84 -22.56 1.35 13.41
N LEU A 85 -21.42 1.42 14.09
CA LEU A 85 -20.57 0.26 14.31
C LEU A 85 -21.10 -0.59 15.46
N HIS A 86 -21.51 -1.81 15.14
CA HIS A 86 -22.00 -2.79 16.09
C HIS A 86 -20.95 -3.87 16.40
N SER A 87 -21.01 -4.43 17.61
CA SER A 87 -20.19 -5.58 17.96
C SER A 87 -20.59 -6.79 17.12
N GLY A 88 -19.60 -7.52 16.57
CA GLY A 88 -19.84 -8.67 15.69
C GLY A 88 -20.04 -8.30 14.23
N ALA A 89 -20.08 -7.01 13.88
CA ALA A 89 -20.09 -6.59 12.49
C ALA A 89 -18.74 -6.88 11.81
N SER A 90 -18.77 -7.21 10.51
CA SER A 90 -17.59 -7.41 9.67
C SER A 90 -17.41 -6.25 8.71
N GLY A 91 -16.16 -6.03 8.28
CA GLY A 91 -15.81 -4.98 7.33
C GLY A 91 -14.41 -5.19 6.80
N ARG A 92 -13.94 -4.24 5.98
CA ARG A 92 -12.57 -4.22 5.44
C ARG A 92 -11.85 -2.99 5.93
N VAL A 93 -10.70 -3.18 6.54
CA VAL A 93 -9.80 -2.07 6.91
C VAL A 93 -8.88 -1.76 5.73
N VAL A 94 -8.81 -0.49 5.36
CA VAL A 94 -7.94 0.03 4.32
C VAL A 94 -6.85 0.86 4.97
N LEU A 95 -5.61 0.44 4.77
CA LEU A 95 -4.41 1.16 5.19
C LEU A 95 -3.83 1.87 3.97
N GLU A 96 -3.99 3.18 3.89
CA GLU A 96 -3.42 3.98 2.82
C GLU A 96 -1.95 4.28 3.12
N THR A 97 -1.06 3.81 2.25
CA THR A 97 0.37 4.11 2.36
C THR A 97 0.75 5.11 1.28
N ALA A 98 1.05 6.34 1.65
CA ALA A 98 1.56 7.34 0.72
C ALA A 98 3.04 7.07 0.41
N LEU A 99 3.34 6.71 -0.80
CA LEU A 99 4.72 6.61 -1.31
C LEU A 99 5.12 7.98 -1.88
N LYS A 100 5.87 8.75 -1.09
CA LYS A 100 6.38 10.06 -1.56
C LYS A 100 7.45 9.84 -2.63
N GLY A 101 7.34 10.58 -3.74
CA GLY A 101 8.32 10.53 -4.83
C GLY A 101 8.30 9.24 -5.65
N ALA A 102 7.23 8.46 -5.58
CA ALA A 102 7.10 7.27 -6.40
C ALA A 102 6.73 7.63 -7.84
N VAL A 103 7.46 7.08 -8.81
CA VAL A 103 7.09 7.15 -10.22
C VAL A 103 6.02 6.11 -10.47
N VAL A 104 4.88 6.54 -11.01
CA VAL A 104 3.77 5.64 -11.38
C VAL A 104 3.63 5.64 -12.89
N ILE A 105 3.60 4.45 -13.49
CA ILE A 105 3.45 4.27 -14.93
C ILE A 105 2.29 3.30 -15.22
N PRO A 106 1.53 3.51 -16.31
CA PRO A 106 0.51 2.56 -16.74
C PRO A 106 1.15 1.20 -17.10
N CYS A 107 0.45 0.09 -16.82
CA CYS A 107 0.91 -1.24 -17.24
C CYS A 107 1.06 -1.35 -18.77
N SER A 108 0.30 -0.57 -19.54
CA SER A 108 0.32 -0.57 -21.00
C SER A 108 1.65 -0.12 -21.63
N VAL A 109 2.46 0.64 -20.89
CA VAL A 109 3.76 1.13 -21.38
C VAL A 109 4.93 0.19 -21.02
N THR A 110 4.61 -0.96 -20.43
CA THR A 110 5.59 -1.95 -20.02
C THR A 110 5.44 -3.24 -20.81
N PHE A 111 6.50 -4.00 -20.88
CA PHE A 111 6.52 -5.35 -21.44
C PHE A 111 7.32 -6.28 -20.52
N GLU A 112 7.05 -7.56 -20.61
CA GLU A 112 7.70 -8.56 -19.76
C GLU A 112 8.66 -9.42 -20.56
N ILE A 113 9.88 -9.58 -20.08
CA ILE A 113 10.86 -10.52 -20.58
C ILE A 113 11.34 -11.38 -19.42
N GLN A 114 11.11 -12.71 -19.50
CA GLN A 114 11.58 -13.67 -18.50
C GLN A 114 11.30 -13.20 -17.05
N ASP A 115 10.06 -12.92 -16.75
CA ASP A 115 9.59 -12.47 -15.42
C ASP A 115 10.13 -11.08 -14.97
N LEU A 116 10.78 -10.34 -15.86
CA LEU A 116 11.23 -8.98 -15.62
C LEU A 116 10.31 -8.00 -16.34
N VAL A 117 9.77 -7.05 -15.59
CA VAL A 117 9.03 -5.92 -16.17
C VAL A 117 10.02 -4.91 -16.70
N CYS A 118 9.87 -4.55 -17.97
CA CYS A 118 10.73 -3.61 -18.68
C CYS A 118 9.91 -2.47 -19.29
N ALA A 119 10.55 -1.33 -19.55
CA ALA A 119 10.00 -0.25 -20.35
C ALA A 119 11.08 0.32 -21.26
N TRP A 120 10.63 0.94 -22.36
CA TRP A 120 11.55 1.66 -23.26
C TRP A 120 11.74 3.09 -22.76
N LYS A 121 12.96 3.40 -22.33
CA LYS A 121 13.38 4.75 -21.97
C LYS A 121 14.00 5.42 -23.19
N VAL A 122 13.64 6.67 -23.49
CA VAL A 122 14.23 7.45 -24.57
C VAL A 122 15.47 8.17 -24.04
N VAL A 123 16.63 7.86 -24.62
CA VAL A 123 17.89 8.51 -24.31
C VAL A 123 18.51 8.95 -25.64
N ASP A 124 18.78 10.23 -25.81
CA ASP A 124 19.35 10.82 -27.03
C ASP A 124 18.58 10.44 -28.32
N GLY A 125 17.24 10.35 -28.25
CA GLY A 125 16.38 9.98 -29.37
C GLY A 125 16.41 8.48 -29.72
N LYS A 126 16.91 7.64 -28.84
CA LYS A 126 16.95 6.17 -29.02
C LYS A 126 16.21 5.46 -27.90
N ALA A 127 15.56 4.36 -28.24
CA ALA A 127 14.97 3.48 -27.26
C ALA A 127 16.06 2.66 -26.55
N VAL A 128 16.07 2.73 -25.23
CA VAL A 128 16.96 1.93 -24.39
C VAL A 128 16.10 1.13 -23.42
N MET A 129 16.33 -0.19 -23.37
CA MET A 129 15.59 -1.07 -22.47
C MET A 129 15.97 -0.80 -21.01
N ALA A 130 15.00 -0.38 -20.22
CA ALA A 130 15.12 -0.20 -18.78
C ALA A 130 14.44 -1.35 -18.04
N LYS A 131 15.19 -2.11 -17.23
CA LYS A 131 14.66 -3.12 -16.33
C LYS A 131 14.08 -2.43 -15.11
N LEU A 132 12.84 -2.74 -14.78
CA LEU A 132 12.13 -2.08 -13.72
C LEU A 132 11.90 -3.01 -12.53
N SER A 133 12.12 -2.51 -11.32
CA SER A 133 11.55 -3.12 -10.12
C SER A 133 10.25 -2.39 -9.82
N VAL A 134 9.14 -3.09 -9.96
CA VAL A 134 7.80 -2.51 -9.85
C VAL A 134 6.95 -3.25 -8.82
N LYS A 135 5.93 -2.55 -8.32
CA LYS A 135 4.84 -3.14 -7.57
C LYS A 135 3.53 -2.76 -8.27
N LEU A 136 2.67 -3.73 -8.51
CA LEU A 136 1.34 -3.45 -9.05
C LEU A 136 0.58 -2.57 -8.06
N SER A 137 -0.02 -1.50 -8.56
CA SER A 137 -0.91 -0.65 -7.77
C SER A 137 -2.23 -1.37 -7.48
N ASP A 138 -2.93 -0.95 -6.45
CA ASP A 138 -4.21 -1.56 -6.03
C ASP A 138 -5.32 -1.40 -7.08
N ASP A 139 -5.16 -0.47 -8.03
CA ASP A 139 -6.05 -0.30 -9.19
C ASP A 139 -5.90 -1.39 -10.27
N GLY A 140 -4.82 -2.18 -10.20
CA GLY A 140 -4.49 -3.22 -11.16
C GLY A 140 -4.13 -2.71 -12.57
N LYS A 141 -4.00 -1.38 -12.76
CA LYS A 141 -3.75 -0.76 -14.07
C LYS A 141 -2.41 -0.04 -14.17
N SER A 142 -1.79 0.21 -13.03
CA SER A 142 -0.56 0.99 -12.93
C SER A 142 0.50 0.25 -12.14
N TYR A 143 1.76 0.50 -12.47
CA TYR A 143 2.90 0.05 -11.70
C TYR A 143 3.52 1.22 -10.92
N VAL A 144 3.77 0.99 -9.65
CA VAL A 144 4.62 1.85 -8.83
C VAL A 144 6.06 1.40 -9.02
N VAL A 145 6.89 2.26 -9.60
CA VAL A 145 8.29 1.95 -9.90
C VAL A 145 9.13 2.19 -8.65
N LYS A 146 9.79 1.14 -8.16
CA LYS A 146 10.74 1.20 -7.04
C LYS A 146 12.13 1.57 -7.51
N SER A 147 12.54 1.08 -8.71
CA SER A 147 13.83 1.38 -9.35
C SER A 147 13.77 1.12 -10.85
N GLY A 148 14.68 1.77 -11.59
CA GLY A 148 14.82 1.62 -13.04
C GLY A 148 14.39 2.86 -13.82
N LEU A 149 13.51 3.69 -13.30
CA LEU A 149 13.12 5.00 -13.84
C LEU A 149 13.26 6.09 -12.77
N ARG A 150 13.46 7.30 -13.23
CA ARG A 150 13.53 8.52 -12.39
C ARG A 150 12.49 9.53 -12.87
N GLU A 151 12.12 10.43 -12.01
CA GLU A 151 11.30 11.58 -12.37
C GLU A 151 11.99 12.40 -13.47
N GLY A 152 11.26 12.71 -14.55
CA GLY A 152 11.77 13.40 -15.73
C GLY A 152 12.29 12.48 -16.84
N ASP A 153 12.35 11.17 -16.63
CA ASP A 153 12.67 10.22 -17.71
C ASP A 153 11.53 10.17 -18.73
N THR A 154 11.88 10.16 -20.01
CA THR A 154 10.93 9.98 -21.11
C THR A 154 10.83 8.49 -21.43
N ILE A 155 9.61 7.98 -21.48
CA ILE A 155 9.31 6.58 -21.84
C ILE A 155 8.39 6.51 -23.03
N VAL A 156 8.48 5.41 -23.79
CA VAL A 156 7.58 5.17 -24.92
C VAL A 156 6.23 4.72 -24.40
N SER A 157 5.16 5.38 -24.87
CA SER A 157 3.77 5.12 -24.42
C SER A 157 3.02 4.17 -25.33
N GLU A 158 3.36 4.11 -26.61
CA GLU A 158 2.68 3.27 -27.60
C GLU A 158 3.69 2.52 -28.48
N GLY A 159 3.27 1.38 -29.04
CA GLY A 159 4.13 0.58 -29.90
C GLY A 159 5.21 -0.22 -29.17
N VAL A 160 5.11 -0.37 -27.85
CA VAL A 160 6.13 -0.96 -26.97
C VAL A 160 6.61 -2.35 -27.42
N GLY A 161 5.72 -3.15 -28.03
CA GLY A 161 6.03 -4.50 -28.52
C GLY A 161 6.70 -4.56 -29.90
N LEU A 162 6.83 -3.43 -30.59
CA LEU A 162 7.40 -3.35 -31.94
C LEU A 162 8.80 -2.75 -31.96
N ILE A 163 9.21 -2.13 -30.86
CA ILE A 163 10.47 -1.40 -30.74
C ILE A 163 11.59 -2.33 -30.30
N HIS A 164 12.79 -2.08 -30.86
CA HIS A 164 14.00 -2.80 -30.50
C HIS A 164 15.00 -1.89 -29.79
N ASP A 165 15.86 -2.50 -28.99
CA ASP A 165 16.89 -1.76 -28.25
C ASP A 165 17.84 -1.02 -29.19
N GLY A 166 18.05 0.28 -28.99
CA GLY A 166 18.83 1.15 -29.82
C GLY A 166 18.10 1.77 -31.02
N GLU A 167 16.82 1.49 -31.23
CA GLU A 167 16.02 2.06 -32.31
C GLU A 167 15.80 3.56 -32.11
N ILE A 168 15.84 4.33 -33.20
CA ILE A 168 15.62 5.77 -33.20
C ILE A 168 14.10 6.04 -33.11
N ILE A 169 13.68 6.85 -32.17
CA ILE A 169 12.30 7.22 -31.93
C ILE A 169 12.07 8.68 -32.19
#